data_b0027511eb5af4eef11d4eb103c141d7
#
_entry.id   b0027511eb5af4eef11d4eb103c141d7
#
_cell.length_a   1.000
_cell.length_b   1.000
_cell.length_c   1.000
_cell.angle_alpha   90.00
_cell.angle_beta   90.00
_cell.angle_gamma   90.00
#
_symmetry.space_group_name_H-M   'P 1'
#
loop_
_entity.id
_entity.type
_entity.pdbx_description
1 polymer ?
#
loop_
_entity_poly.entity_id
_entity_poly.type
_entity_poly.pdbx_seq_one_letter_code
_entity_poly.pdbx_strand_id
1 'polypeptide(L)'
;MTEIYLIRHAQAEGNRYHMMQGHWDGGVTALGRRQIGKLAERFRELPLDAVWSSDLYRARMTAEAPARRDALPVRTTPALREINVGPWEGKFFGDLKWSEPEAIDSFLHDPDHWALPGAETYADVTARAWPALNEIAARHEGQRVAVVSHGVTIRCLLSKILGISLLQVRQLPIVGNTSVSLLRWEDGRFAVEYLNDDSHLSEDCRVNWLRSGDLRAQPLDLPRERQYYENCYADAWRIAHGDLRAFSPETYFDAAKVHQRLCPGAVLRFFDGEQSAGLLDLDPQRGRGAGYGWVSFLYLEPAYRGRGCGIQLLARAYSLFREQGRKKLRLIAAEDNTAALAFYRREGFRAIGEERGAQGRLLLMEKTLGVRDDC
;
A
#
# COMPACT_ATOMS: atom_id res chain seq x y z
N MET A 1 5.54 21.13 30.97
CA MET A 1 6.00 20.84 29.57
C MET A 1 5.60 19.41 29.23
N THR A 2 4.87 19.20 28.14
CA THR A 2 4.46 17.88 27.63
C THR A 2 5.36 17.45 26.46
N GLU A 3 5.83 16.21 26.47
CA GLU A 3 6.57 15.64 25.35
C GLU A 3 5.63 14.79 24.47
N ILE A 4 5.53 15.13 23.17
CA ILE A 4 4.71 14.39 22.20
C ILE A 4 5.59 13.73 21.15
N TYR A 5 5.54 12.40 21.11
CA TYR A 5 6.15 11.57 20.06
C TYR A 5 5.10 11.38 18.96
N LEU A 6 5.17 12.26 17.94
CA LEU A 6 4.25 12.21 16.78
C LEU A 6 4.79 11.22 15.76
N ILE A 7 4.01 10.17 15.48
CA ILE A 7 4.44 8.98 14.75
C ILE A 7 3.55 8.76 13.53
N ARG A 8 4.15 8.53 12.35
CA ARG A 8 3.37 8.05 11.19
C ARG A 8 3.13 6.54 11.31
N HIS A 9 1.94 6.08 10.90
CA HIS A 9 1.62 4.66 10.83
C HIS A 9 2.63 3.84 10.01
N ALA A 10 2.79 2.56 10.33
CA ALA A 10 3.61 1.59 9.60
C ALA A 10 3.08 1.35 8.17
N GLN A 11 3.88 0.74 7.31
CA GLN A 11 3.48 0.45 5.94
C GLN A 11 2.20 -0.38 5.89
N ALA A 12 1.21 0.16 5.19
CA ALA A 12 -0.06 -0.48 4.89
C ALA A 12 -0.19 -0.77 3.39
N GLU A 13 -1.24 -1.51 3.03
CA GLU A 13 -1.50 -1.95 1.66
C GLU A 13 -1.54 -0.79 0.66
N GLY A 14 -2.21 0.32 0.97
CA GLY A 14 -2.23 1.48 0.08
C GLY A 14 -0.84 2.01 -0.24
N ASN A 15 0.07 2.03 0.76
CA ASN A 15 1.46 2.39 0.52
C ASN A 15 2.15 1.40 -0.43
N ARG A 16 1.99 0.09 -0.19
CA ARG A 16 2.66 -0.97 -0.92
C ARG A 16 2.14 -1.14 -2.34
N TYR A 17 0.84 -0.92 -2.53
CA TYR A 17 0.12 -1.19 -3.77
C TYR A 17 -0.04 0.05 -4.66
N HIS A 18 0.51 1.20 -4.24
CA HIS A 18 0.37 2.47 -4.93
C HIS A 18 -1.10 2.89 -5.10
N MET A 19 -1.87 2.77 -3.99
CA MET A 19 -3.27 3.16 -3.93
C MET A 19 -3.44 4.39 -3.05
N MET A 20 -4.38 5.24 -3.43
CA MET A 20 -4.81 6.36 -2.61
C MET A 20 -5.44 5.83 -1.32
N GLN A 21 -4.92 6.26 -0.19
CA GLN A 21 -5.26 5.72 1.12
C GLN A 21 -5.53 6.87 2.09
N GLY A 22 -6.72 7.43 2.00
CA GLY A 22 -7.26 8.38 2.97
C GLY A 22 -7.96 7.64 4.10
N HIS A 23 -9.28 7.58 4.06
CA HIS A 23 -10.09 6.78 4.98
C HIS A 23 -10.27 5.33 4.56
N TRP A 24 -9.93 4.97 3.32
CA TRP A 24 -9.83 3.56 2.92
C TRP A 24 -8.79 2.84 3.83
N ASP A 25 -9.23 1.79 4.49
CA ASP A 25 -8.50 1.22 5.61
C ASP A 25 -7.94 -0.18 5.27
N GLY A 26 -6.87 -0.19 4.49
CA GLY A 26 -6.13 -1.40 4.13
C GLY A 26 -5.30 -1.97 5.28
N GLY A 27 -4.97 -3.25 5.20
CA GLY A 27 -4.19 -3.98 6.20
C GLY A 27 -2.74 -3.53 6.30
N VAL A 28 -2.10 -3.80 7.44
CA VAL A 28 -0.66 -3.61 7.63
C VAL A 28 0.10 -4.72 6.91
N THR A 29 1.11 -4.35 6.11
CA THR A 29 1.92 -5.30 5.34
C THR A 29 2.89 -6.09 6.22
N ALA A 30 3.49 -7.16 5.68
CA ALA A 30 4.55 -7.89 6.39
C ALA A 30 5.75 -6.97 6.74
N LEU A 31 6.11 -6.03 5.86
CA LEU A 31 7.12 -5.02 6.17
C LEU A 31 6.63 -4.08 7.26
N GLY A 32 5.36 -3.63 7.20
CA GLY A 32 4.77 -2.80 8.25
C GLY A 32 4.81 -3.46 9.63
N ARG A 33 4.55 -4.77 9.73
CA ARG A 33 4.70 -5.52 11.00
C ARG A 33 6.13 -5.52 11.52
N ARG A 34 7.13 -5.65 10.63
CA ARG A 34 8.54 -5.53 11.03
C ARG A 34 8.87 -4.11 11.51
N GLN A 35 8.35 -3.07 10.83
CA GLN A 35 8.50 -1.69 11.26
C GLN A 35 7.90 -1.44 12.65
N ILE A 36 6.71 -2.00 12.93
CA ILE A 36 6.08 -1.98 14.25
C ILE A 36 6.98 -2.63 15.31
N GLY A 37 7.59 -3.77 14.98
CA GLY A 37 8.56 -4.43 15.86
C GLY A 37 9.76 -3.53 16.18
N LYS A 38 10.35 -2.88 15.17
CA LYS A 38 11.46 -1.93 15.35
C LYS A 38 11.05 -0.68 16.14
N LEU A 39 9.84 -0.18 15.92
CA LEU A 39 9.30 0.91 16.71
C LEU A 39 9.13 0.51 18.19
N ALA A 40 8.67 -0.72 18.47
CA ALA A 40 8.58 -1.22 19.84
C ALA A 40 9.97 -1.35 20.52
N GLU A 41 11.00 -1.74 19.78
CA GLU A 41 12.39 -1.72 20.28
C GLU A 41 12.84 -0.29 20.65
N ARG A 42 12.52 0.71 19.83
CA ARG A 42 12.83 2.12 20.12
C ARG A 42 12.20 2.61 21.42
N PHE A 43 10.96 2.23 21.69
CA PHE A 43 10.23 2.67 22.89
C PHE A 43 10.47 1.78 24.11
N ARG A 44 11.27 0.73 24.02
CA ARG A 44 11.50 -0.22 25.12
C ARG A 44 12.03 0.43 26.40
N GLU A 45 12.97 1.37 26.25
CA GLU A 45 13.58 2.07 27.38
C GLU A 45 12.97 3.45 27.69
N LEU A 46 11.97 3.86 26.90
CA LEU A 46 11.31 5.16 27.03
C LEU A 46 9.93 5.00 27.66
N PRO A 47 9.75 5.38 28.95
CA PRO A 47 8.44 5.33 29.59
C PRO A 47 7.49 6.35 28.96
N LEU A 48 6.26 5.91 28.73
CA LEU A 48 5.17 6.75 28.26
C LEU A 48 4.03 6.74 29.29
N ASP A 49 3.29 7.85 29.36
CA ASP A 49 2.14 8.02 30.24
C ASP A 49 0.82 7.80 29.50
N ALA A 50 0.79 8.01 28.16
CA ALA A 50 -0.39 7.81 27.34
C ALA A 50 -0.03 7.53 25.88
N VAL A 51 -0.95 6.82 25.19
CA VAL A 51 -0.88 6.58 23.74
C VAL A 51 -2.21 6.95 23.10
N TRP A 52 -2.13 7.82 22.09
CA TRP A 52 -3.24 8.24 21.25
C TRP A 52 -3.02 7.82 19.80
N SER A 53 -4.09 7.58 19.08
CA SER A 53 -4.02 7.17 17.68
C SER A 53 -5.22 7.68 16.88
N SER A 54 -5.02 7.84 15.57
CA SER A 54 -6.12 7.72 14.63
C SER A 54 -6.82 6.38 14.84
N ASP A 55 -8.13 6.34 14.62
CA ASP A 55 -8.95 5.12 14.74
C ASP A 55 -8.86 4.20 13.50
N LEU A 56 -8.14 4.61 12.43
CA LEU A 56 -7.88 3.75 11.28
C LEU A 56 -6.95 2.58 11.67
N TYR A 57 -7.26 1.40 11.16
CA TYR A 57 -6.61 0.14 11.55
C TYR A 57 -5.08 0.21 11.51
N ARG A 58 -4.50 0.73 10.43
CA ARG A 58 -3.05 0.86 10.26
C ARG A 58 -2.37 1.72 11.33
N ALA A 59 -3.06 2.78 11.81
CA ALA A 59 -2.54 3.64 12.87
C ALA A 59 -2.70 2.97 14.24
N ARG A 60 -3.84 2.35 14.52
CA ARG A 60 -4.09 1.58 15.75
C ARG A 60 -3.07 0.46 15.94
N MET A 61 -2.84 -0.37 14.91
CA MET A 61 -1.84 -1.44 14.93
C MET A 61 -0.42 -0.91 15.18
N THR A 62 -0.11 0.29 14.66
CA THR A 62 1.18 0.93 14.92
C THR A 62 1.29 1.42 16.35
N ALA A 63 0.21 1.94 16.92
CA ALA A 63 0.16 2.47 18.27
C ALA A 63 0.38 1.40 19.36
N GLU A 64 0.16 0.13 19.06
CA GLU A 64 0.48 -0.98 19.97
C GLU A 64 1.98 -1.06 20.29
N ALA A 65 2.85 -0.58 19.40
CA ALA A 65 4.29 -0.62 19.61
C ALA A 65 4.74 0.26 20.79
N PRO A 66 4.46 1.57 20.82
CA PRO A 66 4.79 2.42 21.96
C PRO A 66 3.99 2.08 23.22
N ALA A 67 2.77 1.52 23.09
CA ALA A 67 1.94 1.15 24.23
C ALA A 67 2.44 -0.11 24.98
N ARG A 68 3.21 -0.95 24.31
CA ARG A 68 3.57 -2.30 24.79
C ARG A 68 4.35 -2.31 26.10
N ARG A 69 5.32 -1.40 26.26
CA ARG A 69 6.20 -1.37 27.43
C ARG A 69 5.40 -1.25 28.74
N ASP A 70 4.49 -0.29 28.79
CA ASP A 70 3.76 0.09 30.01
C ASP A 70 2.32 -0.45 29.99
N ALA A 71 1.99 -1.35 29.03
CA ALA A 71 0.66 -1.93 28.82
C ALA A 71 -0.45 -0.86 28.75
N LEU A 72 -0.18 0.27 28.11
CA LEU A 72 -1.08 1.41 28.05
C LEU A 72 -2.27 1.14 27.11
N PRO A 73 -3.48 1.58 27.46
CA PRO A 73 -4.58 1.55 26.53
C PRO A 73 -4.35 2.54 25.38
N VAL A 74 -4.56 2.09 24.15
CA VAL A 74 -4.53 2.97 22.97
C VAL A 74 -5.87 3.72 22.89
N ARG A 75 -5.82 5.03 23.11
CA ARG A 75 -6.97 5.93 22.95
C ARG A 75 -7.06 6.37 21.51
N THR A 76 -8.26 6.34 20.92
CA THR A 76 -8.44 6.70 19.51
C THR A 76 -9.30 7.93 19.33
N THR A 77 -9.01 8.69 18.27
CA THR A 77 -9.86 9.80 17.81
C THR A 77 -9.88 9.91 16.30
N PRO A 78 -11.06 10.11 15.66
CA PRO A 78 -11.16 10.35 14.24
C PRO A 78 -10.51 11.67 13.79
N ALA A 79 -10.30 12.62 14.72
CA ALA A 79 -9.61 13.88 14.41
C ALA A 79 -8.16 13.70 13.94
N LEU A 80 -7.54 12.55 14.24
CA LEU A 80 -6.17 12.20 13.80
C LEU A 80 -6.16 11.35 12.52
N ARG A 81 -7.31 11.07 11.86
CA ARG A 81 -7.36 10.35 10.58
C ARG A 81 -6.56 11.06 9.49
N GLU A 82 -6.19 10.30 8.46
CA GLU A 82 -5.66 10.85 7.22
C GLU A 82 -6.70 11.73 6.52
N ILE A 83 -6.27 12.53 5.56
CA ILE A 83 -7.17 13.28 4.69
C ILE A 83 -8.15 12.31 4.02
N ASN A 84 -9.45 12.63 4.06
CA ASN A 84 -10.45 11.93 3.27
C ASN A 84 -10.31 12.37 1.82
N VAL A 85 -9.95 11.47 0.94
CA VAL A 85 -9.75 11.77 -0.48
C VAL A 85 -11.00 11.51 -1.33
N GLY A 86 -12.15 11.28 -0.69
CA GLY A 86 -13.45 11.17 -1.34
C GLY A 86 -13.49 10.13 -2.45
N PRO A 87 -13.80 10.51 -3.71
CA PRO A 87 -13.91 9.58 -4.82
C PRO A 87 -12.59 8.86 -5.18
N TRP A 88 -11.45 9.30 -4.66
CA TRP A 88 -10.14 8.66 -4.89
C TRP A 88 -9.82 7.53 -3.89
N GLU A 89 -10.65 7.34 -2.86
CA GLU A 89 -10.45 6.27 -1.88
C GLU A 89 -10.28 4.91 -2.54
N GLY A 90 -9.14 4.24 -2.27
CA GLY A 90 -8.83 2.92 -2.81
C GLY A 90 -8.48 2.88 -4.31
N LYS A 91 -8.46 4.01 -5.01
CA LYS A 91 -8.02 4.06 -6.41
C LYS A 91 -6.49 4.02 -6.53
N PHE A 92 -6.01 3.53 -7.65
CA PHE A 92 -4.58 3.44 -7.92
C PHE A 92 -4.01 4.76 -8.44
N PHE A 93 -2.85 5.15 -7.94
CA PHE A 93 -2.19 6.40 -8.34
C PHE A 93 -1.93 6.48 -9.85
N GLY A 94 -1.52 5.37 -10.49
CA GLY A 94 -1.26 5.34 -11.92
C GLY A 94 -2.50 5.64 -12.75
N ASP A 95 -3.69 5.14 -12.33
CA ASP A 95 -4.95 5.43 -13.01
C ASP A 95 -5.34 6.90 -12.84
N LEU A 96 -5.22 7.42 -11.61
CA LEU A 96 -5.54 8.81 -11.30
C LEU A 96 -4.63 9.79 -12.04
N LYS A 97 -3.32 9.50 -12.12
CA LYS A 97 -2.38 10.31 -12.90
C LYS A 97 -2.74 10.39 -14.38
N TRP A 98 -3.39 9.37 -14.89
CA TRP A 98 -3.85 9.33 -16.28
C TRP A 98 -5.21 10.00 -16.45
N SER A 99 -6.18 9.68 -15.60
CA SER A 99 -7.57 10.15 -15.75
C SER A 99 -7.80 11.58 -15.22
N GLU A 100 -7.01 11.99 -14.24
CA GLU A 100 -7.18 13.25 -13.51
C GLU A 100 -5.81 13.92 -13.24
N PRO A 101 -4.96 14.13 -14.28
CA PRO A 101 -3.56 14.54 -14.10
C PRO A 101 -3.41 15.87 -13.37
N GLU A 102 -4.24 16.87 -13.69
CA GLU A 102 -4.20 18.19 -13.06
C GLU A 102 -4.58 18.13 -11.58
N ALA A 103 -5.60 17.34 -11.23
CA ALA A 103 -6.05 17.21 -9.85
C ALA A 103 -5.02 16.46 -8.99
N ILE A 104 -4.38 15.42 -9.53
CA ILE A 104 -3.27 14.72 -8.86
C ILE A 104 -2.05 15.61 -8.72
N ASP A 105 -1.71 16.39 -9.73
CA ASP A 105 -0.59 17.33 -9.66
C ASP A 105 -0.83 18.38 -8.57
N SER A 106 -2.03 18.96 -8.53
CA SER A 106 -2.43 19.90 -7.46
C SER A 106 -2.37 19.24 -6.08
N PHE A 107 -2.91 18.03 -5.90
CA PHE A 107 -2.80 17.28 -4.64
C PHE A 107 -1.34 17.10 -4.20
N LEU A 108 -0.46 16.83 -5.14
CA LEU A 108 0.95 16.57 -4.84
C LEU A 108 1.77 17.86 -4.71
N HIS A 109 1.49 18.92 -5.45
CA HIS A 109 2.39 20.07 -5.59
C HIS A 109 1.77 21.42 -5.22
N ASP A 110 0.43 21.50 -5.09
CA ASP A 110 -0.28 22.71 -4.67
C ASP A 110 -1.36 22.39 -3.62
N PRO A 111 -0.95 21.89 -2.44
CA PRO A 111 -1.88 21.42 -1.41
C PRO A 111 -2.77 22.53 -0.85
N ASP A 112 -2.35 23.79 -0.92
CA ASP A 112 -3.10 24.93 -0.39
C ASP A 112 -4.34 25.25 -1.28
N HIS A 113 -4.31 24.92 -2.56
CA HIS A 113 -5.41 25.15 -3.51
C HIS A 113 -6.10 23.84 -3.95
N TRP A 114 -5.59 22.70 -3.54
CA TRP A 114 -6.21 21.43 -3.90
C TRP A 114 -7.60 21.27 -3.28
N ALA A 115 -8.59 20.99 -4.13
CA ALA A 115 -9.97 20.69 -3.75
C ALA A 115 -10.54 19.63 -4.69
N LEU A 116 -11.23 18.64 -4.12
CA LEU A 116 -11.93 17.60 -4.86
C LEU A 116 -13.33 17.42 -4.26
N PRO A 117 -14.42 17.44 -5.05
CA PRO A 117 -15.77 17.25 -4.52
C PRO A 117 -15.89 15.94 -3.73
N GLY A 118 -16.38 16.04 -2.49
CA GLY A 118 -16.53 14.92 -1.58
C GLY A 118 -15.26 14.50 -0.82
N ALA A 119 -14.15 15.22 -1.00
CA ALA A 119 -12.93 15.07 -0.23
C ALA A 119 -12.75 16.20 0.80
N GLU A 120 -11.88 15.99 1.79
CA GLU A 120 -11.39 17.06 2.66
C GLU A 120 -10.28 17.85 1.94
N THR A 121 -10.22 19.15 2.18
CA THR A 121 -9.05 19.96 1.88
C THR A 121 -7.97 19.81 2.97
N TYR A 122 -6.75 20.25 2.70
CA TYR A 122 -5.69 20.31 3.71
C TYR A 122 -6.06 21.25 4.87
N ALA A 123 -6.87 22.29 4.59
CA ALA A 123 -7.41 23.20 5.61
C ALA A 123 -8.38 22.46 6.54
N ASP A 124 -9.27 21.61 6.01
CA ASP A 124 -10.21 20.80 6.81
C ASP A 124 -9.45 19.84 7.74
N VAL A 125 -8.42 19.17 7.22
CA VAL A 125 -7.54 18.31 8.03
C VAL A 125 -6.88 19.11 9.16
N THR A 126 -6.38 20.29 8.87
CA THR A 126 -5.78 21.18 9.89
C THR A 126 -6.81 21.60 10.91
N ALA A 127 -8.02 21.98 10.49
CA ALA A 127 -9.10 22.43 11.37
C ALA A 127 -9.54 21.35 12.39
N ARG A 128 -9.48 20.05 12.04
CA ARG A 128 -9.80 18.97 13.00
C ARG A 128 -8.61 18.45 13.79
N ALA A 129 -7.42 18.37 13.16
CA ALA A 129 -6.27 17.75 13.80
C ALA A 129 -5.54 18.68 14.78
N TRP A 130 -5.49 19.99 14.49
CA TRP A 130 -4.83 20.97 15.33
C TRP A 130 -5.45 21.12 16.73
N PRO A 131 -6.78 21.32 16.88
CA PRO A 131 -7.41 21.34 18.21
C PRO A 131 -7.23 20.04 18.96
N ALA A 132 -7.32 18.88 18.28
CA ALA A 132 -7.15 17.58 18.91
C ALA A 132 -5.74 17.38 19.47
N LEU A 133 -4.67 17.81 18.74
CA LEU A 133 -3.31 17.72 19.23
C LEU A 133 -3.09 18.63 20.44
N ASN A 134 -3.63 19.86 20.43
CA ASN A 134 -3.56 20.79 21.56
C ASN A 134 -4.30 20.25 22.80
N GLU A 135 -5.50 19.66 22.63
CA GLU A 135 -6.25 19.03 23.71
C GLU A 135 -5.45 17.87 24.32
N ILE A 136 -4.85 17.01 23.50
CA ILE A 136 -4.01 15.91 23.96
C ILE A 136 -2.82 16.46 24.76
N ALA A 137 -2.13 17.49 24.26
CA ALA A 137 -0.99 18.09 24.91
C ALA A 137 -1.34 18.69 26.28
N ALA A 138 -2.43 19.46 26.34
CA ALA A 138 -2.91 20.08 27.56
C ALA A 138 -3.40 19.06 28.61
N ARG A 139 -4.09 18.01 28.16
CA ARG A 139 -4.57 16.92 29.05
C ARG A 139 -3.46 16.15 29.74
N HIS A 140 -2.28 16.13 29.14
CA HIS A 140 -1.11 15.36 29.57
C HIS A 140 0.05 16.26 30.01
N GLU A 141 -0.24 17.37 30.68
CA GLU A 141 0.80 18.28 31.16
C GLU A 141 1.84 17.56 32.02
N GLY A 142 3.11 17.79 31.72
CA GLY A 142 4.23 17.15 32.44
C GLY A 142 4.50 15.69 32.04
N GLN A 143 3.77 15.14 31.08
CA GLN A 143 3.80 13.73 30.67
C GLN A 143 4.45 13.51 29.30
N ARG A 144 4.75 12.24 28.98
CA ARG A 144 5.22 11.75 27.69
C ARG A 144 4.10 11.00 26.96
N VAL A 145 3.76 11.46 25.78
CA VAL A 145 2.61 10.94 25.02
C VAL A 145 3.05 10.52 23.62
N ALA A 146 2.72 9.30 23.21
CA ALA A 146 2.82 8.92 21.80
C ALA A 146 1.50 9.24 21.07
N VAL A 147 1.60 9.83 19.87
CA VAL A 147 0.47 10.17 19.02
C VAL A 147 0.71 9.60 17.62
N VAL A 148 -0.11 8.61 17.23
CA VAL A 148 0.03 7.95 15.92
C VAL A 148 -0.99 8.48 14.94
N SER A 149 -0.51 8.94 13.79
CA SER A 149 -1.32 9.56 12.73
C SER A 149 -0.77 9.22 11.33
N HIS A 150 -1.01 10.07 10.34
CA HIS A 150 -0.82 9.80 8.92
C HIS A 150 0.01 10.88 8.24
N GLY A 151 0.36 10.62 6.98
CA GLY A 151 1.31 11.45 6.24
C GLY A 151 0.86 12.89 6.02
N VAL A 152 -0.36 13.10 5.49
CA VAL A 152 -0.88 14.45 5.25
C VAL A 152 -1.21 15.14 6.57
N THR A 153 -1.87 14.44 7.49
CA THR A 153 -2.23 15.00 8.80
C THR A 153 -1.02 15.48 9.58
N ILE A 154 0.06 14.68 9.62
CA ILE A 154 1.32 15.11 10.27
C ILE A 154 1.92 16.34 9.58
N ARG A 155 1.90 16.40 8.24
CA ARG A 155 2.37 17.59 7.50
C ARG A 155 1.55 18.83 7.82
N CYS A 156 0.23 18.73 7.91
CA CYS A 156 -0.65 19.82 8.32
C CYS A 156 -0.31 20.32 9.74
N LEU A 157 -0.11 19.40 10.67
CA LEU A 157 0.29 19.75 12.05
C LEU A 157 1.66 20.42 12.08
N LEU A 158 2.65 19.88 11.37
CA LEU A 158 4.00 20.44 11.31
C LEU A 158 4.02 21.83 10.63
N SER A 159 3.22 22.04 9.58
CA SER A 159 3.04 23.36 8.96
C SER A 159 2.58 24.39 9.99
N LYS A 160 1.57 24.02 10.77
CA LYS A 160 1.02 24.91 11.81
C LYS A 160 2.01 25.18 12.94
N ILE A 161 2.76 24.16 13.38
CA ILE A 161 3.75 24.26 14.47
C ILE A 161 4.93 25.13 14.05
N LEU A 162 5.42 24.95 12.82
CA LEU A 162 6.60 25.66 12.31
C LEU A 162 6.27 27.05 11.72
N GLY A 163 4.99 27.35 11.51
CA GLY A 163 4.57 28.61 10.88
C GLY A 163 5.01 28.73 9.41
N ILE A 164 5.11 27.59 8.69
CA ILE A 164 5.52 27.53 7.28
C ILE A 164 4.38 26.95 6.41
N SER A 165 4.40 27.22 5.11
CA SER A 165 3.39 26.67 4.18
C SER A 165 3.51 25.16 4.04
N LEU A 166 2.43 24.51 3.61
CA LEU A 166 2.43 23.07 3.31
C LEU A 166 3.44 22.70 2.22
N LEU A 167 3.66 23.60 1.26
CA LEU A 167 4.68 23.45 0.24
C LEU A 167 6.10 23.41 0.82
N GLN A 168 6.39 24.28 1.80
CA GLN A 168 7.68 24.29 2.50
C GLN A 168 7.87 23.05 3.40
N VAL A 169 6.80 22.56 4.06
CA VAL A 169 6.85 21.30 4.84
C VAL A 169 7.28 20.11 3.99
N ARG A 170 6.96 20.11 2.70
CA ARG A 170 7.37 19.03 1.78
C ARG A 170 8.88 19.01 1.52
N GLN A 171 9.57 20.10 1.76
CA GLN A 171 11.03 20.20 1.65
C GLN A 171 11.76 19.65 2.90
N LEU A 172 11.02 19.44 4.00
CA LEU A 172 11.54 18.77 5.20
C LEU A 172 11.77 17.27 4.93
N PRO A 173 12.54 16.59 5.80
CA PRO A 173 12.72 15.15 5.72
C PRO A 173 11.38 14.42 5.54
N ILE A 174 11.37 13.39 4.70
CA ILE A 174 10.14 12.66 4.37
C ILE A 174 9.54 12.09 5.65
N VAL A 175 8.23 12.28 5.84
CA VAL A 175 7.46 11.59 6.87
C VAL A 175 7.35 10.11 6.46
N GLY A 176 8.38 9.31 6.77
CA GLY A 176 8.45 7.88 6.47
C GLY A 176 7.50 7.06 7.35
N ASN A 177 7.20 5.82 6.94
CA ASN A 177 6.43 4.91 7.81
C ASN A 177 7.19 4.67 9.12
N THR A 178 6.50 4.77 10.24
CA THR A 178 7.02 4.71 11.63
C THR A 178 8.05 5.79 11.99
N SER A 179 8.29 6.81 11.15
CA SER A 179 9.11 7.94 11.56
C SER A 179 8.49 8.66 12.76
N VAL A 180 9.34 9.19 13.63
CA VAL A 180 8.98 9.84 14.89
C VAL A 180 9.47 11.28 14.87
N SER A 181 8.58 12.22 15.19
CA SER A 181 8.94 13.61 15.49
C SER A 181 8.69 13.86 16.97
N LEU A 182 9.64 14.50 17.66
CA LEU A 182 9.47 14.89 19.05
C LEU A 182 9.09 16.37 19.13
N LEU A 183 7.95 16.62 19.74
CA LEU A 183 7.43 17.96 20.00
C LEU A 183 7.38 18.19 21.51
N ARG A 184 7.71 19.40 21.94
CA ARG A 184 7.53 19.89 23.31
C ARG A 184 6.40 20.91 23.33
N TRP A 185 5.45 20.73 24.23
CA TRP A 185 4.34 21.66 24.41
C TRP A 185 4.42 22.30 25.79
N GLU A 186 4.34 23.62 25.82
CA GLU A 186 4.32 24.43 27.05
C GLU A 186 3.56 25.72 26.78
N ASP A 187 2.70 26.11 27.71
CA ASP A 187 1.91 27.35 27.64
C ASP A 187 1.18 27.59 26.30
N GLY A 188 0.61 26.52 25.74
CA GLY A 188 -0.15 26.59 24.49
C GLY A 188 0.71 26.64 23.22
N ARG A 189 2.03 26.47 23.31
CA ARG A 189 2.96 26.51 22.19
C ARG A 189 3.71 25.20 22.01
N PHE A 190 3.92 24.83 20.74
CA PHE A 190 4.79 23.71 20.40
C PHE A 190 6.16 24.19 19.98
N ALA A 191 7.19 23.46 20.41
CA ALA A 191 8.54 23.53 19.88
C ALA A 191 8.92 22.16 19.29
N VAL A 192 9.69 22.16 18.23
CA VAL A 192 10.18 20.94 17.58
C VAL A 192 11.57 20.62 18.10
N GLU A 193 11.77 19.42 18.65
CA GLU A 193 13.07 18.92 19.06
C GLU A 193 13.79 18.20 17.91
N TYR A 194 13.09 17.29 17.23
CA TYR A 194 13.54 16.67 16.00
C TYR A 194 12.35 16.24 15.12
N LEU A 195 12.61 16.05 13.82
CA LEU A 195 11.60 15.72 12.83
C LEU A 195 11.90 14.39 12.15
N ASN A 196 10.85 13.58 12.00
CA ASN A 196 10.80 12.43 11.08
C ASN A 196 11.98 11.45 11.23
N ASP A 197 12.48 11.26 12.44
CA ASP A 197 13.57 10.34 12.74
C ASP A 197 13.10 8.89 12.55
N ASP A 198 13.76 8.17 11.65
CA ASP A 198 13.57 6.76 11.35
C ASP A 198 14.78 5.88 11.68
N SER A 199 15.70 6.39 12.52
CA SER A 199 16.98 5.74 12.87
C SER A 199 16.82 4.34 13.47
N HIS A 200 15.65 4.01 14.01
CA HIS A 200 15.31 2.69 14.51
C HIS A 200 15.09 1.65 13.40
N LEU A 201 14.93 2.08 12.14
CA LEU A 201 14.74 1.18 11.01
C LEU A 201 16.07 0.76 10.41
N SER A 202 16.26 -0.54 10.25
CA SER A 202 17.31 -1.09 9.40
C SER A 202 17.03 -0.80 7.91
N GLU A 203 18.04 -0.86 7.07
CA GLU A 203 17.92 -0.54 5.64
C GLU A 203 16.84 -1.36 4.93
N ASP A 204 16.70 -2.64 5.27
CA ASP A 204 15.67 -3.54 4.72
C ASP A 204 14.25 -3.23 5.21
N CYS A 205 14.10 -2.40 6.23
CA CYS A 205 12.83 -1.90 6.74
C CYS A 205 12.46 -0.50 6.22
N ARG A 206 13.38 0.21 5.57
CA ARG A 206 13.08 1.49 4.93
C ARG A 206 12.42 1.29 3.57
N VAL A 207 11.41 2.09 3.29
CA VAL A 207 10.69 2.03 2.02
C VAL A 207 11.30 3.01 1.03
N ASN A 208 11.77 2.51 -0.11
CA ASN A 208 12.22 3.35 -1.19
C ASN A 208 11.08 3.52 -2.22
N TRP A 209 10.29 4.58 -2.07
CA TRP A 209 9.15 4.90 -2.93
C TRP A 209 9.51 5.23 -4.38
N LEU A 210 10.79 5.56 -4.66
CA LEU A 210 11.24 6.05 -5.96
C LEU A 210 11.57 4.94 -6.95
N ARG A 211 11.61 3.67 -6.53
CA ARG A 211 12.07 2.57 -7.39
C ARG A 211 11.03 2.02 -8.37
N SER A 212 9.76 2.08 -8.02
CA SER A 212 8.67 1.61 -8.89
C SER A 212 7.79 2.79 -9.25
N GLY A 213 7.70 3.14 -10.54
CA GLY A 213 6.71 4.12 -11.04
C GLY A 213 5.28 3.72 -10.66
N ASP A 214 4.31 4.58 -10.92
CA ASP A 214 2.89 4.27 -10.72
C ASP A 214 2.32 3.76 -12.04
N LEU A 215 2.05 2.46 -12.12
CA LEU A 215 1.51 1.85 -13.33
C LEU A 215 0.00 2.08 -13.43
N ARG A 216 -0.45 2.59 -14.59
CA ARG A 216 -1.88 2.56 -14.91
C ARG A 216 -2.26 1.20 -15.51
N ALA A 217 -3.51 0.80 -15.33
CA ALA A 217 -4.06 -0.40 -15.93
C ALA A 217 -5.28 -0.07 -16.78
N GLN A 218 -5.43 -0.78 -17.89
CA GLN A 218 -6.62 -0.73 -18.72
C GLN A 218 -6.99 -2.13 -19.20
N PRO A 219 -8.29 -2.40 -19.44
CA PRO A 219 -8.70 -3.64 -20.10
C PRO A 219 -7.98 -3.80 -21.45
N LEU A 220 -7.42 -4.99 -21.68
CA LEU A 220 -6.77 -5.31 -22.95
C LEU A 220 -7.83 -5.42 -24.06
N ASP A 221 -7.62 -4.77 -25.21
CA ASP A 221 -8.44 -4.97 -26.41
C ASP A 221 -8.02 -6.29 -27.09
N LEU A 222 -8.54 -7.41 -26.59
CA LEU A 222 -8.15 -8.74 -27.04
C LEU A 222 -8.22 -8.93 -28.57
N PRO A 223 -9.24 -8.43 -29.30
CA PRO A 223 -9.27 -8.54 -30.74
C PRO A 223 -8.12 -7.83 -31.46
N ARG A 224 -7.75 -6.62 -30.99
CA ARG A 224 -6.71 -5.80 -31.60
C ARG A 224 -5.31 -6.13 -31.10
N GLU A 225 -5.22 -6.55 -29.83
CA GLU A 225 -3.95 -6.76 -29.14
C GLU A 225 -3.60 -8.25 -28.96
N ARG A 226 -4.21 -9.13 -29.77
CA ARG A 226 -3.97 -10.60 -29.72
C ARG A 226 -2.47 -10.91 -29.75
N GLN A 227 -1.73 -10.32 -30.69
CA GLN A 227 -0.31 -10.58 -30.84
C GLN A 227 0.49 -10.18 -29.59
N TYR A 228 0.12 -9.06 -28.95
CA TYR A 228 0.75 -8.65 -27.70
C TYR A 228 0.51 -9.70 -26.59
N TYR A 229 -0.72 -10.14 -26.41
CA TYR A 229 -1.07 -11.16 -25.43
C TYR A 229 -0.28 -12.47 -25.66
N GLU A 230 -0.26 -12.97 -26.88
CA GLU A 230 0.46 -14.19 -27.24
C GLU A 230 1.97 -14.07 -27.04
N ASN A 231 2.55 -12.90 -27.37
CA ASN A 231 3.97 -12.64 -27.17
C ASN A 231 4.35 -12.64 -25.69
N CYS A 232 3.54 -12.02 -24.80
CA CYS A 232 3.76 -12.04 -23.36
C CYS A 232 3.77 -13.46 -22.81
N TYR A 233 2.81 -14.29 -23.24
CA TYR A 233 2.74 -15.71 -22.83
C TYR A 233 3.94 -16.51 -23.37
N ALA A 234 4.31 -16.31 -24.64
CA ALA A 234 5.46 -17.00 -25.24
C ALA A 234 6.77 -16.65 -24.52
N ASP A 235 6.98 -15.37 -24.15
CA ASP A 235 8.16 -14.96 -23.39
C ASP A 235 8.18 -15.60 -21.99
N ALA A 236 7.06 -15.54 -21.27
CA ALA A 236 6.93 -16.17 -19.95
C ALA A 236 7.13 -17.69 -20.01
N TRP A 237 6.61 -18.34 -21.06
CA TRP A 237 6.77 -19.78 -21.28
C TRP A 237 8.22 -20.16 -21.50
N ARG A 238 8.97 -19.41 -22.36
CA ARG A 238 10.41 -19.62 -22.54
C ARG A 238 11.19 -19.47 -21.23
N ILE A 239 10.85 -18.48 -20.41
CA ILE A 239 11.51 -18.26 -19.11
C ILE A 239 11.26 -19.44 -18.16
N ALA A 240 10.03 -19.96 -18.17
CA ALA A 240 9.64 -21.05 -17.26
C ALA A 240 10.12 -22.44 -17.76
N HIS A 241 10.23 -22.65 -19.06
CA HIS A 241 10.38 -23.98 -19.65
C HIS A 241 11.58 -24.10 -20.62
N GLY A 242 12.23 -23.01 -20.97
CA GLY A 242 13.37 -23.00 -21.90
C GLY A 242 12.99 -23.00 -23.38
N ASP A 243 11.84 -23.55 -23.79
CA ASP A 243 11.40 -23.62 -25.16
C ASP A 243 9.86 -23.48 -25.32
N LEU A 244 9.36 -23.53 -26.55
CA LEU A 244 7.93 -23.40 -26.88
C LEU A 244 7.26 -24.69 -27.35
N ARG A 245 7.88 -25.87 -27.18
CA ARG A 245 7.40 -27.13 -27.79
C ARG A 245 5.99 -27.56 -27.35
N ALA A 246 5.59 -27.23 -26.14
CA ALA A 246 4.25 -27.55 -25.61
C ALA A 246 3.37 -26.30 -25.46
N PHE A 247 3.79 -25.20 -26.04
CA PHE A 247 3.05 -23.94 -25.94
C PHE A 247 1.92 -23.89 -26.96
N SER A 248 0.70 -23.62 -26.48
CA SER A 248 -0.48 -23.40 -27.34
C SER A 248 -1.05 -22.01 -27.04
N PRO A 249 -0.66 -20.98 -27.80
CA PRO A 249 -1.12 -19.61 -27.55
C PRO A 249 -2.64 -19.47 -27.65
N GLU A 250 -3.27 -20.21 -28.56
CA GLU A 250 -4.73 -20.17 -28.78
C GLU A 250 -5.51 -20.59 -27.54
N THR A 251 -5.07 -21.64 -26.85
CA THR A 251 -5.72 -22.13 -25.63
C THR A 251 -5.80 -21.03 -24.56
N TYR A 252 -4.69 -20.31 -24.33
CA TYR A 252 -4.63 -19.23 -23.36
C TYR A 252 -5.43 -18.01 -23.81
N PHE A 253 -5.36 -17.68 -25.10
CA PHE A 253 -6.10 -16.56 -25.67
C PHE A 253 -7.61 -16.78 -25.63
N ASP A 254 -8.09 -18.01 -25.91
CA ASP A 254 -9.50 -18.35 -25.81
C ASP A 254 -10.00 -18.31 -24.36
N ALA A 255 -9.18 -18.74 -23.40
CA ALA A 255 -9.48 -18.58 -21.98
C ALA A 255 -9.60 -17.10 -21.59
N ALA A 256 -8.67 -16.25 -22.02
CA ALA A 256 -8.72 -14.82 -21.74
C ALA A 256 -9.98 -14.13 -22.27
N LYS A 257 -10.46 -14.52 -23.47
CA LYS A 257 -11.76 -14.04 -23.99
C LYS A 257 -12.93 -14.40 -23.07
N VAL A 258 -12.90 -15.59 -22.49
CA VAL A 258 -13.91 -16.02 -21.52
C VAL A 258 -13.79 -15.19 -20.24
N HIS A 259 -12.57 -15.02 -19.71
CA HIS A 259 -12.32 -14.25 -18.49
C HIS A 259 -12.80 -12.81 -18.64
N GLN A 260 -12.45 -12.14 -19.73
CA GLN A 260 -12.84 -10.74 -19.98
C GLN A 260 -14.36 -10.59 -20.20
N ARG A 261 -15.02 -11.56 -20.85
CA ARG A 261 -16.48 -11.56 -21.01
C ARG A 261 -17.20 -11.67 -19.67
N LEU A 262 -16.67 -12.46 -18.75
CA LEU A 262 -17.24 -12.65 -17.42
C LEU A 262 -16.95 -11.46 -16.50
N CYS A 263 -15.82 -10.80 -16.69
CA CYS A 263 -15.39 -9.63 -15.92
C CYS A 263 -14.48 -8.75 -16.77
N PRO A 264 -14.92 -7.57 -17.20
CA PRO A 264 -14.13 -6.68 -18.07
C PRO A 264 -12.75 -6.33 -17.50
N GLY A 265 -12.62 -6.26 -16.17
CA GLY A 265 -11.36 -6.01 -15.47
C GLY A 265 -10.50 -7.26 -15.23
N ALA A 266 -10.83 -8.41 -15.82
CA ALA A 266 -10.07 -9.66 -15.61
C ALA A 266 -8.79 -9.72 -16.44
N VAL A 267 -8.75 -9.09 -17.61
CA VAL A 267 -7.56 -9.06 -18.49
C VAL A 267 -7.11 -7.63 -18.65
N LEU A 268 -5.97 -7.29 -18.02
CA LEU A 268 -5.47 -5.93 -17.91
C LEU A 268 -4.07 -5.80 -18.52
N ARG A 269 -3.88 -4.78 -19.34
CA ARG A 269 -2.56 -4.30 -19.77
C ARG A 269 -2.12 -3.14 -18.89
N PHE A 270 -0.84 -3.13 -18.52
CA PHE A 270 -0.24 -2.11 -17.66
C PHE A 270 0.70 -1.21 -18.46
N PHE A 271 0.76 0.06 -18.05
CA PHE A 271 1.55 1.09 -18.71
C PHE A 271 2.29 1.95 -17.68
N ASP A 272 3.50 2.38 -18.08
CA ASP A 272 4.26 3.46 -17.45
C ASP A 272 4.31 4.61 -18.46
N GLY A 273 3.50 5.65 -18.26
CA GLY A 273 3.19 6.59 -19.33
C GLY A 273 2.56 5.89 -20.53
N GLU A 274 3.20 5.97 -21.69
CA GLU A 274 2.76 5.28 -22.93
C GLU A 274 3.43 3.93 -23.14
N GLN A 275 4.43 3.58 -22.33
CA GLN A 275 5.18 2.33 -22.49
C GLN A 275 4.45 1.16 -21.84
N SER A 276 4.35 0.05 -22.58
CA SER A 276 3.81 -1.19 -22.02
C SER A 276 4.71 -1.73 -20.93
N ALA A 277 4.12 -2.03 -19.77
CA ALA A 277 4.83 -2.51 -18.58
C ALA A 277 4.51 -3.95 -18.21
N GLY A 278 3.33 -4.48 -18.60
CA GLY A 278 2.96 -5.84 -18.26
C GLY A 278 1.53 -6.20 -18.57
N LEU A 279 1.19 -7.44 -18.22
CA LEU A 279 -0.11 -8.06 -18.47
C LEU A 279 -0.56 -8.85 -17.23
N LEU A 280 -1.84 -8.78 -16.91
CA LEU A 280 -2.49 -9.58 -15.88
C LEU A 280 -3.73 -10.26 -16.49
N ASP A 281 -3.87 -11.56 -16.26
CA ASP A 281 -5.06 -12.33 -16.62
C ASP A 281 -5.58 -13.07 -15.40
N LEU A 282 -6.84 -12.85 -15.04
CA LEU A 282 -7.53 -13.39 -13.89
C LEU A 282 -8.69 -14.27 -14.35
N ASP A 283 -8.84 -15.44 -13.76
CA ASP A 283 -10.01 -16.28 -13.98
C ASP A 283 -11.08 -15.98 -12.90
N PRO A 284 -12.16 -15.25 -13.24
CA PRO A 284 -13.19 -14.88 -12.28
C PRO A 284 -14.08 -16.03 -11.84
N GLN A 285 -14.06 -17.17 -12.56
CA GLN A 285 -14.88 -18.34 -12.24
C GLN A 285 -14.14 -19.39 -11.41
N ARG A 286 -12.85 -19.63 -11.71
CA ARG A 286 -12.06 -20.66 -11.03
C ARG A 286 -12.00 -20.37 -9.53
N GLY A 287 -12.43 -21.36 -8.75
CA GLY A 287 -12.45 -21.22 -7.29
C GLY A 287 -13.64 -20.48 -6.71
N ARG A 288 -14.61 -20.05 -7.53
CA ARG A 288 -15.77 -19.28 -7.06
C ARG A 288 -16.52 -19.98 -5.92
N GLY A 289 -16.85 -21.26 -6.07
CA GLY A 289 -17.55 -22.03 -5.05
C GLY A 289 -16.70 -22.36 -3.81
N ALA A 290 -15.37 -22.30 -3.93
CA ALA A 290 -14.40 -22.58 -2.86
C ALA A 290 -13.83 -21.30 -2.22
N GLY A 291 -14.33 -20.11 -2.58
CA GLY A 291 -14.00 -18.85 -1.95
C GLY A 291 -12.61 -18.29 -2.26
N TYR A 292 -11.95 -18.75 -3.34
CA TYR A 292 -10.67 -18.19 -3.78
C TYR A 292 -10.77 -17.54 -5.17
N GLY A 293 -9.93 -16.55 -5.43
CA GLY A 293 -9.66 -15.99 -6.74
C GLY A 293 -8.46 -16.69 -7.39
N TRP A 294 -8.36 -16.61 -8.71
CA TRP A 294 -7.32 -17.28 -9.48
C TRP A 294 -6.59 -16.31 -10.40
N VAL A 295 -5.26 -16.24 -10.26
CA VAL A 295 -4.38 -15.55 -11.21
C VAL A 295 -3.94 -16.55 -12.27
N SER A 296 -4.46 -16.39 -13.49
CA SER A 296 -4.12 -17.23 -14.63
C SER A 296 -2.76 -16.85 -15.19
N PHE A 297 -2.47 -15.54 -15.25
CA PHE A 297 -1.21 -15.04 -15.77
C PHE A 297 -0.83 -13.71 -15.15
N LEU A 298 0.46 -13.54 -14.85
CA LEU A 298 1.06 -12.28 -14.42
C LEU A 298 2.41 -12.13 -15.13
N TYR A 299 2.54 -11.08 -15.91
CA TYR A 299 3.72 -10.83 -16.71
C TYR A 299 4.18 -9.38 -16.56
N LEU A 300 5.48 -9.19 -16.45
CA LEU A 300 6.14 -7.90 -16.57
C LEU A 300 7.08 -7.91 -17.76
N GLU A 301 7.05 -6.84 -18.53
CA GLU A 301 8.05 -6.58 -19.55
C GLU A 301 9.45 -6.59 -18.93
N PRO A 302 10.49 -7.08 -19.65
CA PRO A 302 11.84 -7.23 -19.11
C PRO A 302 12.37 -5.96 -18.41
N ALA A 303 12.08 -4.78 -18.98
CA ALA A 303 12.52 -3.49 -18.42
C ALA A 303 11.92 -3.16 -17.04
N TYR A 304 10.84 -3.81 -16.64
CA TYR A 304 10.14 -3.55 -15.38
C TYR A 304 10.38 -4.63 -14.32
N ARG A 305 11.10 -5.70 -14.66
CA ARG A 305 11.45 -6.78 -13.73
C ARG A 305 12.49 -6.31 -12.72
N GLY A 306 12.42 -6.82 -11.48
CA GLY A 306 13.35 -6.45 -10.40
C GLY A 306 13.16 -5.04 -9.81
N ARG A 307 12.26 -4.22 -10.37
CA ARG A 307 12.00 -2.83 -9.95
C ARG A 307 10.87 -2.67 -8.93
N GLY A 308 10.26 -3.78 -8.48
CA GLY A 308 9.14 -3.74 -7.53
C GLY A 308 7.76 -3.54 -8.18
N CYS A 309 7.64 -3.53 -9.51
CA CYS A 309 6.39 -3.28 -10.23
C CYS A 309 5.35 -4.41 -10.10
N GLY A 310 5.79 -5.66 -9.91
CA GLY A 310 4.89 -6.82 -9.89
C GLY A 310 3.80 -6.77 -8.82
N ILE A 311 4.03 -6.06 -7.73
CA ILE A 311 3.02 -5.93 -6.68
C ILE A 311 1.82 -5.09 -7.12
N GLN A 312 2.00 -4.12 -8.03
CA GLN A 312 0.89 -3.32 -8.54
C GLN A 312 -0.06 -4.17 -9.40
N LEU A 313 0.47 -5.16 -10.13
CA LEU A 313 -0.36 -6.13 -10.86
C LEU A 313 -1.13 -7.03 -9.88
N LEU A 314 -0.47 -7.59 -8.87
CA LEU A 314 -1.14 -8.39 -7.84
C LEU A 314 -2.18 -7.58 -7.07
N ALA A 315 -1.95 -6.30 -6.83
CA ALA A 315 -2.89 -5.43 -6.13
C ALA A 315 -4.24 -5.33 -6.88
N ARG A 316 -4.21 -5.33 -8.23
CA ARG A 316 -5.44 -5.41 -9.04
C ARG A 316 -6.20 -6.72 -8.80
N ALA A 317 -5.48 -7.83 -8.74
CA ALA A 317 -6.09 -9.12 -8.40
C ALA A 317 -6.68 -9.11 -6.98
N TYR A 318 -5.98 -8.52 -6.00
CA TYR A 318 -6.49 -8.39 -4.64
C TYR A 318 -7.78 -7.56 -4.59
N SER A 319 -7.80 -6.39 -5.25
CA SER A 319 -9.00 -5.52 -5.30
C SER A 319 -10.17 -6.25 -5.94
N LEU A 320 -10.00 -6.79 -7.15
CA LEU A 320 -11.05 -7.49 -7.87
C LEU A 320 -11.66 -8.65 -7.06
N PHE A 321 -10.81 -9.50 -6.51
CA PHE A 321 -11.31 -10.68 -5.81
C PHE A 321 -11.86 -10.38 -4.42
N ARG A 322 -11.38 -9.33 -3.73
CA ARG A 322 -12.00 -8.82 -2.49
C ARG A 322 -13.40 -8.25 -2.75
N GLU A 323 -13.57 -7.46 -3.80
CA GLU A 323 -14.89 -6.93 -4.23
C GLU A 323 -15.87 -8.08 -4.54
N GLN A 324 -15.38 -9.19 -5.07
CA GLN A 324 -16.16 -10.41 -5.28
C GLN A 324 -16.34 -11.29 -4.03
N GLY A 325 -15.89 -10.82 -2.85
CA GLY A 325 -16.02 -11.53 -1.58
C GLY A 325 -15.10 -12.75 -1.43
N ARG A 326 -14.02 -12.86 -2.23
CA ARG A 326 -13.06 -13.96 -2.10
C ARG A 326 -12.17 -13.74 -0.88
N LYS A 327 -11.91 -14.82 -0.16
CA LYS A 327 -11.07 -14.83 1.04
C LYS A 327 -9.61 -15.17 0.76
N LYS A 328 -9.31 -15.74 -0.39
CA LYS A 328 -8.00 -16.25 -0.78
C LYS A 328 -7.70 -15.94 -2.24
N LEU A 329 -6.41 -15.88 -2.57
CA LEU A 329 -5.91 -15.80 -3.94
C LEU A 329 -4.98 -16.98 -4.19
N ARG A 330 -5.14 -17.64 -5.35
CA ARG A 330 -4.30 -18.75 -5.79
C ARG A 330 -3.68 -18.47 -7.15
N LEU A 331 -2.53 -19.07 -7.36
CA LEU A 331 -1.83 -19.11 -8.63
C LEU A 331 -0.96 -20.37 -8.71
N ILE A 332 -0.48 -20.64 -9.91
CA ILE A 332 0.53 -21.68 -10.17
C ILE A 332 1.81 -21.01 -10.67
N ALA A 333 2.94 -21.49 -10.20
CA ALA A 333 4.26 -21.07 -10.69
C ALA A 333 5.14 -22.28 -10.92
N ALA A 334 5.94 -22.26 -12.00
CA ALA A 334 6.93 -23.31 -12.26
C ALA A 334 7.97 -23.35 -11.14
N GLU A 335 8.36 -24.55 -10.71
CA GLU A 335 9.34 -24.74 -9.63
C GLU A 335 10.71 -24.13 -9.99
N ASP A 336 11.07 -24.17 -11.26
CA ASP A 336 12.32 -23.59 -11.78
C ASP A 336 12.30 -22.07 -11.90
N ASN A 337 11.11 -21.44 -11.85
CA ASN A 337 10.99 -19.97 -11.86
C ASN A 337 11.25 -19.41 -10.47
N THR A 338 12.50 -19.49 -10.02
CA THR A 338 12.93 -19.08 -8.69
C THR A 338 12.66 -17.62 -8.39
N ALA A 339 12.73 -16.74 -9.41
CA ALA A 339 12.46 -15.31 -9.27
C ALA A 339 10.98 -15.04 -8.96
N ALA A 340 10.06 -15.69 -9.68
CA ALA A 340 8.62 -15.59 -9.43
C ALA A 340 8.26 -16.18 -8.05
N LEU A 341 8.79 -17.35 -7.70
CA LEU A 341 8.56 -17.96 -6.39
C LEU A 341 9.06 -17.09 -5.23
N ALA A 342 10.23 -16.47 -5.37
CA ALA A 342 10.76 -15.54 -4.39
C ALA A 342 9.87 -14.29 -4.25
N PHE A 343 9.34 -13.78 -5.37
CA PHE A 343 8.38 -12.69 -5.37
C PHE A 343 7.09 -13.07 -4.64
N TYR A 344 6.45 -14.19 -5.00
CA TYR A 344 5.19 -14.62 -4.37
C TYR A 344 5.36 -14.89 -2.87
N ARG A 345 6.47 -15.53 -2.47
CA ARG A 345 6.76 -15.75 -1.03
C ARG A 345 6.92 -14.44 -0.26
N ARG A 346 7.59 -13.44 -0.83
CA ARG A 346 7.69 -12.10 -0.21
C ARG A 346 6.34 -11.41 -0.07
N GLU A 347 5.43 -11.67 -1.01
CA GLU A 347 4.06 -11.13 -0.95
C GLU A 347 3.11 -11.98 -0.10
N GLY A 348 3.62 -12.99 0.61
CA GLY A 348 2.88 -13.78 1.59
C GLY A 348 2.16 -15.00 1.03
N PHE A 349 2.44 -15.40 -0.20
CA PHE A 349 1.97 -16.69 -0.73
C PHE A 349 2.75 -17.85 -0.14
N ARG A 350 2.06 -18.95 0.11
CA ARG A 350 2.62 -20.22 0.57
C ARG A 350 2.26 -21.33 -0.41
N ALA A 351 3.18 -22.25 -0.64
CA ALA A 351 2.87 -23.45 -1.40
C ALA A 351 1.90 -24.34 -0.59
N ILE A 352 0.82 -24.74 -1.23
CA ILE A 352 -0.23 -25.60 -0.64
C ILE A 352 -0.42 -26.91 -1.37
N GLY A 353 0.29 -27.10 -2.47
CA GLY A 353 0.27 -28.32 -3.28
C GLY A 353 1.18 -28.17 -4.48
N GLU A 354 1.23 -29.23 -5.27
CA GLU A 354 1.99 -29.29 -6.51
C GLU A 354 1.19 -30.02 -7.59
N GLU A 355 1.41 -29.65 -8.84
CA GLU A 355 0.81 -30.27 -10.01
C GLU A 355 1.92 -30.63 -11.01
N ARG A 356 1.71 -31.66 -11.81
CA ARG A 356 2.60 -31.99 -12.91
C ARG A 356 2.22 -31.18 -14.14
N GLY A 357 3.05 -30.23 -14.51
CA GLY A 357 2.92 -29.46 -15.75
C GLY A 357 3.46 -30.22 -16.96
N ALA A 358 3.29 -29.64 -18.15
CA ALA A 358 3.77 -30.22 -19.40
C ALA A 358 5.30 -30.41 -19.46
N GLN A 359 6.06 -29.57 -18.74
CA GLN A 359 7.52 -29.56 -18.77
C GLN A 359 8.15 -29.44 -17.38
N GLY A 360 7.49 -29.95 -16.34
CA GLY A 360 8.06 -29.91 -14.98
C GLY A 360 7.03 -29.79 -13.89
N ARG A 361 7.49 -29.58 -12.68
CA ARG A 361 6.66 -29.42 -11.49
C ARG A 361 6.17 -27.98 -11.36
N LEU A 362 4.89 -27.84 -11.05
CA LEU A 362 4.24 -26.56 -10.80
C LEU A 362 3.82 -26.50 -9.34
N LEU A 363 4.14 -25.41 -8.66
CA LEU A 363 3.71 -25.16 -7.28
C LEU A 363 2.40 -24.41 -7.26
N LEU A 364 1.38 -24.98 -6.63
CA LEU A 364 0.15 -24.28 -6.30
C LEU A 364 0.39 -23.41 -5.06
N MET A 365 0.24 -22.12 -5.23
CA MET A 365 0.47 -21.15 -4.16
C MET A 365 -0.82 -20.46 -3.76
N GLU A 366 -0.98 -20.19 -2.47
CA GLU A 366 -2.15 -19.54 -1.89
C GLU A 366 -1.73 -18.38 -0.96
N LYS A 367 -2.51 -17.29 -0.99
CA LYS A 367 -2.45 -16.19 -0.03
C LYS A 367 -3.85 -15.85 0.47
N THR A 368 -3.98 -15.54 1.77
CA THR A 368 -5.21 -14.99 2.35
C THR A 368 -5.37 -13.52 1.95
N LEU A 369 -6.60 -13.14 1.57
CA LEU A 369 -6.97 -11.77 1.16
C LEU A 369 -7.57 -10.93 2.30
N GLY A 370 -7.60 -11.44 3.52
CA GLY A 370 -8.11 -10.72 4.69
C GLY A 370 -7.33 -9.42 4.92
N VAL A 371 -8.07 -8.35 5.22
CA VAL A 371 -7.50 -7.03 5.52
C VAL A 371 -7.13 -6.92 7.00
N ARG A 372 -7.78 -7.70 7.86
CA ARG A 372 -7.63 -7.67 9.33
C ARG A 372 -7.34 -9.07 9.86
N ASP A 373 -6.58 -9.12 10.95
CA ASP A 373 -6.25 -10.37 11.64
C ASP A 373 -7.46 -10.98 12.41
N ASP A 374 -8.63 -10.35 12.33
CA ASP A 374 -9.87 -10.71 13.02
C ASP A 374 -10.76 -11.71 12.23
N CYS A 375 -10.21 -12.38 11.21
CA CYS A 375 -10.93 -13.38 10.41
C CYS A 375 -10.28 -14.75 10.48
#